data_bd46bbcea12a357048379e92fe62b6a1
#
_entry.id   bd46bbcea12a357048379e92fe62b6a1
#
_cell.length_a   1.000
_cell.length_b   1.000
_cell.length_c   1.000
_cell.angle_alpha   90.00
_cell.angle_beta   90.00
_cell.angle_gamma   90.00
#
_symmetry.space_group_name_H-M   'P 1'
#
loop_
_entity.id
_entity.type
_entity.pdbx_description
1 polymer ?
#
loop_
_entity_poly.entity_id
_entity_poly.type
_entity_poly.pdbx_seq_one_letter_code
_entity_poly.pdbx_strand_id
1 'polypeptide(L)'
;GQIVVRLKGGDATIFGRLGEEIDACEAAQIEWSIVPGITAASAAVAAIGQSLTRRQRNASVRFLTGHDMHGFHEQDWQALAKTNTIAAIYMGKKSARFIQGRLLMHGADPKTPVSIVEYASRPNQRIIEARLDNLAETLQAQTVSGPALTLFGLAARKAALQIENDHEKVSA
;
A
#
# COMPACT_ATOMS: atom_id res chain seq x y z
N GLY A 1 -1.34 36.25 14.04
CA GLY A 1 -0.84 34.91 13.74
C GLY A 1 -1.07 34.55 12.28
N GLN A 2 -0.21 33.72 11.72
CA GLN A 2 -0.37 33.20 10.37
C GLN A 2 -0.91 31.75 10.45
N ILE A 3 -1.80 31.41 9.51
CA ILE A 3 -2.21 30.02 9.33
C ILE A 3 -1.17 29.35 8.42
N VAL A 4 -0.58 28.27 8.93
CA VAL A 4 0.41 27.46 8.18
C VAL A 4 -0.22 26.10 7.85
N VAL A 5 -0.13 25.68 6.59
CA VAL A 5 -0.62 24.38 6.13
C VAL A 5 0.57 23.47 5.81
N ARG A 6 0.66 22.35 6.53
CA ARG A 6 1.61 21.28 6.23
C ARG A 6 0.95 20.28 5.28
N LEU A 7 1.22 20.40 3.99
CA LEU A 7 0.66 19.51 2.99
C LEU A 7 1.40 18.17 2.99
N LYS A 8 0.64 17.06 3.01
CA LYS A 8 1.15 15.68 3.00
C LYS A 8 0.47 14.88 1.90
N GLY A 9 1.16 13.91 1.33
CA GLY A 9 0.58 13.00 0.32
C GLY A 9 -0.26 11.91 0.98
N GLY A 10 -1.49 11.72 0.54
CA GLY A 10 -2.39 10.71 1.07
C GLY A 10 -3.04 11.11 2.40
N ASP A 11 -3.19 10.16 3.30
CA ASP A 11 -3.66 10.40 4.66
C ASP A 11 -2.47 10.59 5.60
N ALA A 12 -2.42 11.74 6.27
CA ALA A 12 -1.34 12.08 7.19
C ALA A 12 -1.23 11.12 8.39
N THR A 13 -2.34 10.48 8.77
CA THR A 13 -2.41 9.57 9.93
C THR A 13 -1.83 8.18 9.66
N ILE A 14 -1.63 7.82 8.39
CA ILE A 14 -1.15 6.48 7.98
C ILE A 14 0.29 6.55 7.48
N PHE A 15 1.25 6.10 8.31
CA PHE A 15 2.70 6.11 8.05
C PHE A 15 3.25 7.48 7.59
N GLY A 16 2.60 8.57 8.02
CA GLY A 16 2.92 9.94 7.61
C GLY A 16 3.79 10.70 8.61
N ARG A 17 4.27 10.09 9.69
CA ARG A 17 5.05 10.73 10.75
C ARG A 17 4.31 11.89 11.42
N LEU A 18 2.96 11.84 11.41
CA LEU A 18 2.13 12.91 11.96
C LEU A 18 2.35 13.12 13.48
N GLY A 19 2.57 12.02 14.22
CA GLY A 19 2.82 12.12 15.67
C GLY A 19 3.98 13.04 16.00
N GLU A 20 5.09 12.92 15.29
CA GLU A 20 6.29 13.77 15.50
C GLU A 20 5.99 15.26 15.24
N GLU A 21 5.13 15.56 14.27
CA GLU A 21 4.72 16.92 13.93
C GLU A 21 3.78 17.49 15.01
N ILE A 22 2.86 16.66 15.54
CA ILE A 22 1.98 17.01 16.67
C ILE A 22 2.81 17.32 17.91
N ASP A 23 3.71 16.41 18.29
CA ASP A 23 4.59 16.57 19.47
C ASP A 23 5.38 17.89 19.40
N ALA A 24 5.87 18.23 18.20
CA ALA A 24 6.59 19.48 17.98
C ALA A 24 5.70 20.73 18.16
N CYS A 25 4.44 20.68 17.66
CA CYS A 25 3.48 21.76 17.84
C CYS A 25 3.10 21.91 19.31
N GLU A 26 2.84 20.83 20.01
CA GLU A 26 2.50 20.83 21.44
C GLU A 26 3.64 21.40 22.28
N ALA A 27 4.88 20.97 22.02
CA ALA A 27 6.06 21.50 22.70
C ALA A 27 6.25 23.02 22.49
N ALA A 28 5.84 23.52 21.33
CA ALA A 28 5.87 24.95 20.97
C ALA A 28 4.59 25.72 21.35
N GLN A 29 3.61 25.07 21.97
CA GLN A 29 2.30 25.62 22.32
C GLN A 29 1.56 26.21 21.11
N ILE A 30 1.70 25.56 19.94
CA ILE A 30 1.02 25.93 18.69
C ILE A 30 -0.24 25.08 18.55
N GLU A 31 -1.38 25.75 18.36
CA GLU A 31 -2.64 25.06 18.01
C GLU A 31 -2.53 24.35 16.67
N TRP A 32 -3.08 23.17 16.59
CA TRP A 32 -3.06 22.35 15.36
C TRP A 32 -4.41 21.67 15.12
N SER A 33 -4.63 21.31 13.88
CA SER A 33 -5.77 20.48 13.46
C SER A 33 -5.35 19.56 12.31
N ILE A 34 -6.05 18.43 12.18
CA ILE A 34 -5.78 17.44 11.14
C ILE A 34 -6.93 17.42 10.15
N VAL A 35 -6.63 17.60 8.88
CA VAL A 35 -7.57 17.36 7.79
C VAL A 35 -7.32 15.95 7.26
N PRO A 36 -8.32 15.03 7.32
CA PRO A 36 -8.16 13.68 6.84
C PRO A 36 -7.94 13.63 5.33
N GLY A 37 -7.20 12.64 4.88
CA GLY A 37 -6.92 12.41 3.47
C GLY A 37 -7.30 11.01 3.00
N ILE A 38 -7.09 10.72 1.71
CA ILE A 38 -7.27 9.39 1.14
C ILE A 38 -5.94 8.66 1.22
N THR A 39 -5.88 7.61 2.03
CA THR A 39 -4.66 6.81 2.15
C THR A 39 -4.33 6.08 0.86
N ALA A 40 -3.04 5.84 0.61
CA ALA A 40 -2.56 5.12 -0.57
C ALA A 40 -3.22 3.73 -0.72
N ALA A 41 -3.61 3.07 0.37
CA ALA A 41 -4.33 1.80 0.31
C ALA A 41 -5.71 1.94 -0.35
N SER A 42 -6.45 2.99 -0.02
CA SER A 42 -7.75 3.27 -0.64
C SER A 42 -7.62 3.63 -2.12
N ALA A 43 -6.62 4.45 -2.46
CA ALA A 43 -6.35 4.81 -3.85
C ALA A 43 -5.92 3.58 -4.68
N ALA A 44 -5.00 2.77 -4.17
CA ALA A 44 -4.51 1.58 -4.86
C ALA A 44 -5.60 0.51 -5.04
N VAL A 45 -6.43 0.27 -4.02
CA VAL A 45 -7.51 -0.74 -4.15
C VAL A 45 -8.59 -0.28 -5.11
N ALA A 46 -8.88 1.03 -5.18
CA ALA A 46 -9.77 1.59 -6.18
C ALA A 46 -9.21 1.40 -7.60
N ALA A 47 -7.92 1.67 -7.81
CA ALA A 47 -7.25 1.48 -9.08
C ALA A 47 -7.37 0.04 -9.61
N ILE A 48 -7.26 -0.96 -8.75
CA ILE A 48 -7.41 -2.37 -9.14
C ILE A 48 -8.88 -2.85 -9.19
N GLY A 49 -9.86 -1.96 -9.01
CA GLY A 49 -11.28 -2.29 -9.05
C GLY A 49 -11.74 -3.25 -7.94
N GLN A 50 -11.11 -3.21 -6.77
CA GLN A 50 -11.37 -4.11 -5.66
C GLN A 50 -11.89 -3.37 -4.42
N SER A 51 -12.19 -4.12 -3.38
CA SER A 51 -12.46 -3.60 -2.04
C SER A 51 -11.51 -4.25 -1.04
N LEU A 52 -10.98 -3.47 -0.11
CA LEU A 52 -10.16 -4.00 0.99
C LEU A 52 -10.94 -4.97 1.87
N THR A 53 -12.25 -4.74 2.03
CA THR A 53 -13.15 -5.60 2.80
C THR A 53 -14.22 -6.20 1.90
N ARG A 54 -14.64 -7.44 2.19
CA ARG A 54 -15.75 -8.10 1.51
C ARG A 54 -16.41 -9.09 2.46
N ARG A 55 -17.76 -9.04 2.53
CA ARG A 55 -18.55 -10.05 3.27
C ARG A 55 -18.15 -11.44 2.81
N GLN A 56 -18.02 -12.38 3.73
CA GLN A 56 -17.61 -13.78 3.50
C GLN A 56 -16.16 -14.00 3.04
N ARG A 57 -15.37 -12.95 2.75
CA ARG A 57 -13.94 -13.07 2.46
C ARG A 57 -13.10 -12.72 3.68
N ASN A 58 -13.23 -11.49 4.19
CA ASN A 58 -12.39 -11.01 5.28
C ASN A 58 -13.13 -9.98 6.15
N ALA A 59 -12.98 -10.13 7.46
CA ALA A 59 -13.51 -9.19 8.46
C ALA A 59 -12.48 -8.13 8.90
N SER A 60 -11.23 -8.27 8.48
CA SER A 60 -10.14 -7.37 8.86
C SER A 60 -9.24 -7.04 7.67
N VAL A 61 -8.56 -5.91 7.77
CA VAL A 61 -7.52 -5.46 6.86
C VAL A 61 -6.34 -5.01 7.70
N ARG A 62 -5.12 -5.31 7.26
CA ARG A 62 -3.90 -4.86 7.93
C ARG A 62 -3.19 -3.83 7.09
N PHE A 63 -2.82 -2.71 7.70
CA PHE A 63 -1.91 -1.73 7.13
C PHE A 63 -0.54 -1.98 7.74
N LEU A 64 0.44 -2.25 6.92
CA LEU A 64 1.78 -2.64 7.34
C LEU A 64 2.81 -1.70 6.71
N THR A 65 3.90 -1.47 7.44
CA THR A 65 5.10 -0.91 6.84
C THR A 65 6.10 -2.03 6.59
N GLY A 66 6.69 -2.06 5.40
CA GLY A 66 7.73 -3.04 5.08
C GLY A 66 9.13 -2.63 5.53
N HIS A 67 9.31 -1.34 5.90
CA HIS A 67 10.60 -0.78 6.26
C HIS A 67 10.41 0.43 7.19
N ASP A 68 11.25 0.56 8.18
CA ASP A 68 11.34 1.72 9.06
C ASP A 68 12.78 2.29 9.10
N MET A 69 13.07 3.14 10.08
CA MET A 69 14.41 3.73 10.25
C MET A 69 15.49 2.71 10.64
N HIS A 70 15.09 1.56 11.17
CA HIS A 70 15.97 0.50 11.67
C HIS A 70 16.11 -0.67 10.68
N GLY A 71 15.39 -0.66 9.56
CA GLY A 71 15.43 -1.69 8.52
C GLY A 71 14.09 -2.39 8.30
N PHE A 72 14.12 -3.73 8.16
CA PHE A 72 12.92 -4.52 7.93
C PHE A 72 12.10 -4.65 9.20
N HIS A 73 10.82 -4.28 9.13
CA HIS A 73 9.94 -4.32 10.30
C HIS A 73 9.39 -5.74 10.51
N GLU A 74 9.56 -6.27 11.72
CA GLU A 74 8.93 -7.54 12.11
C GLU A 74 7.42 -7.38 12.26
N GLN A 75 6.69 -8.38 11.82
CA GLN A 75 5.23 -8.44 11.79
C GLN A 75 4.74 -9.73 12.45
N ASP A 76 3.45 -9.81 12.73
CA ASP A 76 2.80 -11.09 13.06
C ASP A 76 2.63 -11.92 11.77
N TRP A 77 3.74 -12.52 11.33
CA TRP A 77 3.81 -13.28 10.08
C TRP A 77 2.87 -14.48 10.07
N GLN A 78 2.69 -15.13 11.23
CA GLN A 78 1.79 -16.27 11.36
C GLN A 78 0.34 -15.86 11.08
N ALA A 79 -0.09 -14.73 11.62
CA ALA A 79 -1.43 -14.23 11.36
C ALA A 79 -1.59 -13.68 9.93
N LEU A 80 -0.52 -13.14 9.33
CA LEU A 80 -0.53 -12.67 7.94
C LEU A 80 -0.58 -13.82 6.93
N ALA A 81 0.02 -14.96 7.24
CA ALA A 81 0.04 -16.13 6.38
C ALA A 81 -1.31 -16.87 6.28
N LYS A 82 -2.29 -16.53 7.13
CA LYS A 82 -3.61 -17.18 7.10
C LYS A 82 -4.37 -16.90 5.81
N THR A 83 -5.15 -17.88 5.36
CA THR A 83 -6.06 -17.75 4.21
C THR A 83 -6.99 -16.55 4.34
N ASN A 84 -7.28 -15.90 3.23
CA ASN A 84 -8.13 -14.71 3.14
C ASN A 84 -7.60 -13.47 3.91
N THR A 85 -6.33 -13.47 4.30
CA THR A 85 -5.71 -12.27 4.84
C THR A 85 -5.54 -11.22 3.74
N ILE A 86 -5.97 -10.00 4.04
CA ILE A 86 -5.76 -8.83 3.18
C ILE A 86 -4.86 -7.85 3.92
N ALA A 87 -3.77 -7.46 3.24
CA ALA A 87 -2.87 -6.46 3.78
C ALA A 87 -2.47 -5.43 2.71
N ALA A 88 -2.39 -4.17 3.12
CA ALA A 88 -1.80 -3.10 2.35
C ALA A 88 -0.41 -2.80 2.94
N ILE A 89 0.63 -3.04 2.16
CA ILE A 89 2.03 -2.95 2.60
C ILE A 89 2.64 -1.69 2.02
N TYR A 90 2.86 -0.71 2.89
CA TYR A 90 3.54 0.54 2.59
C TYR A 90 5.05 0.32 2.65
N MET A 91 5.79 1.08 1.85
CA MET A 91 7.27 1.00 1.82
C MET A 91 7.82 -0.43 1.62
N GLY A 92 7.00 -1.32 1.04
CA GLY A 92 7.31 -2.75 0.88
C GLY A 92 8.31 -3.07 -0.24
N LYS A 93 8.58 -2.12 -1.16
CA LYS A 93 9.42 -2.37 -2.34
C LYS A 93 10.83 -2.90 -2.00
N LYS A 94 11.53 -2.23 -1.10
CA LYS A 94 12.88 -2.64 -0.66
C LYS A 94 12.86 -3.92 0.20
N SER A 95 11.75 -4.18 0.85
CA SER A 95 11.56 -5.31 1.77
C SER A 95 10.88 -6.52 1.12
N ALA A 96 10.59 -6.47 -0.18
CA ALA A 96 9.77 -7.46 -0.87
C ALA A 96 10.30 -8.90 -0.69
N ARG A 97 11.61 -9.11 -0.87
CA ARG A 97 12.23 -10.42 -0.67
C ARG A 97 12.11 -10.91 0.77
N PHE A 98 12.30 -10.02 1.75
CA PHE A 98 12.14 -10.33 3.17
C PHE A 98 10.70 -10.71 3.48
N ILE A 99 9.72 -9.88 3.07
CA ILE A 99 8.28 -10.11 3.29
C ILE A 99 7.85 -11.43 2.63
N GLN A 100 8.24 -11.66 1.38
CA GLN A 100 7.97 -12.90 0.65
C GLN A 100 8.50 -14.11 1.41
N GLY A 101 9.77 -14.09 1.83
CA GLY A 101 10.40 -15.17 2.58
C GLY A 101 9.70 -15.45 3.90
N ARG A 102 9.39 -14.41 4.69
CA ARG A 102 8.70 -14.54 5.97
C ARG A 102 7.30 -15.14 5.82
N LEU A 103 6.51 -14.65 4.86
CA LEU A 103 5.18 -15.20 4.60
C LEU A 103 5.21 -16.66 4.17
N LEU A 104 6.12 -17.04 3.26
CA LEU A 104 6.27 -18.42 2.83
C LEU A 104 6.74 -19.32 3.97
N MET A 105 7.70 -18.90 4.80
CA MET A 105 8.16 -19.64 5.98
C MET A 105 7.03 -19.90 6.99
N HIS A 106 6.07 -19.00 7.09
CA HIS A 106 4.90 -19.15 7.97
C HIS A 106 3.70 -19.82 7.29
N GLY A 107 3.88 -20.41 6.11
CA GLY A 107 2.90 -21.26 5.45
C GLY A 107 1.84 -20.51 4.62
N ALA A 108 2.10 -19.28 4.22
CA ALA A 108 1.24 -18.60 3.25
C ALA A 108 1.25 -19.35 1.91
N ASP A 109 0.08 -19.44 1.25
CA ASP A 109 0.00 -20.04 -0.07
C ASP A 109 0.89 -19.27 -1.07
N PRO A 110 1.86 -19.90 -1.72
CA PRO A 110 2.71 -19.29 -2.73
C PRO A 110 1.93 -18.62 -3.88
N LYS A 111 0.73 -19.13 -4.18
CA LYS A 111 -0.15 -18.59 -5.22
C LYS A 111 -1.02 -17.43 -4.76
N THR A 112 -0.90 -16.99 -3.50
CA THR A 112 -1.63 -15.82 -3.01
C THR A 112 -1.43 -14.64 -3.95
N PRO A 113 -2.52 -14.04 -4.49
CA PRO A 113 -2.40 -12.93 -5.43
C PRO A 113 -1.84 -11.69 -4.73
N VAL A 114 -1.03 -10.95 -5.46
CA VAL A 114 -0.45 -9.68 -5.01
C VAL A 114 -0.59 -8.67 -6.15
N SER A 115 -1.14 -7.50 -5.85
CA SER A 115 -1.15 -6.37 -6.78
C SER A 115 -0.23 -5.28 -6.27
N ILE A 116 0.64 -4.76 -7.12
CA ILE A 116 1.50 -3.62 -6.83
C ILE A 116 0.97 -2.44 -7.64
N VAL A 117 0.62 -1.34 -6.96
CA VAL A 117 0.18 -0.11 -7.62
C VAL A 117 1.25 0.95 -7.42
N GLU A 118 1.93 1.29 -8.49
CA GLU A 118 2.93 2.35 -8.54
C GLU A 118 2.27 3.65 -8.98
N TYR A 119 2.63 4.77 -8.35
CA TYR A 119 2.09 6.10 -8.62
C TYR A 119 0.55 6.18 -8.57
N ALA A 120 -0.09 5.49 -7.61
CA ALA A 120 -1.54 5.49 -7.46
C ALA A 120 -2.14 6.90 -7.55
N SER A 121 -3.21 7.05 -8.35
CA SER A 121 -3.91 8.30 -8.62
C SER A 121 -3.08 9.37 -9.35
N ARG A 122 -2.02 8.98 -10.07
CA ARG A 122 -1.22 9.88 -10.90
C ARG A 122 -1.31 9.48 -12.38
N PRO A 123 -1.04 10.40 -13.33
CA PRO A 123 -1.12 10.09 -14.77
C PRO A 123 -0.21 8.93 -15.22
N ASN A 124 0.87 8.69 -14.50
CA ASN A 124 1.81 7.59 -14.76
C ASN A 124 1.59 6.38 -13.84
N GLN A 125 0.36 6.19 -13.34
CA GLN A 125 -0.01 5.03 -12.54
C GLN A 125 0.24 3.73 -13.31
N ARG A 126 0.79 2.73 -12.62
CA ARG A 126 0.97 1.38 -13.15
C ARG A 126 0.41 0.35 -12.19
N ILE A 127 -0.25 -0.66 -12.72
CA ILE A 127 -0.73 -1.81 -11.97
C ILE A 127 0.09 -3.01 -12.42
N ILE A 128 0.72 -3.68 -11.46
CA ILE A 128 1.59 -4.83 -11.69
C ILE A 128 1.00 -6.00 -10.91
N GLU A 129 0.68 -7.09 -11.60
CA GLU A 129 0.18 -8.30 -11.00
C GLU A 129 1.34 -9.26 -10.67
N ALA A 130 1.27 -9.87 -9.50
CA ALA A 130 2.22 -10.85 -9.01
C ALA A 130 1.50 -11.92 -8.17
N ARG A 131 2.25 -12.93 -7.80
CA ARG A 131 1.91 -13.86 -6.72
C ARG A 131 2.94 -13.73 -5.62
N LEU A 132 2.63 -14.29 -4.45
CA LEU A 132 3.57 -14.28 -3.34
C LEU A 132 4.92 -14.91 -3.72
N ASP A 133 4.90 -16.05 -4.45
CA ASP A 133 6.11 -16.78 -4.81
C ASP A 133 7.06 -16.03 -5.76
N ASN A 134 6.58 -15.04 -6.52
CA ASN A 134 7.38 -14.28 -7.47
C ASN A 134 7.40 -12.76 -7.20
N LEU A 135 6.94 -12.31 -6.04
CA LEU A 135 6.80 -10.88 -5.72
C LEU A 135 8.10 -10.09 -5.90
N ALA A 136 9.21 -10.59 -5.33
CA ALA A 136 10.50 -9.89 -5.38
C ALA A 136 11.07 -9.83 -6.80
N GLU A 137 10.96 -10.91 -7.56
CA GLU A 137 11.41 -10.99 -8.95
C GLU A 137 10.58 -10.08 -9.85
N THR A 138 9.25 -10.05 -9.66
CA THR A 138 8.35 -9.18 -10.40
C THR A 138 8.67 -7.71 -10.17
N LEU A 139 8.89 -7.28 -8.92
CA LEU A 139 9.28 -5.90 -8.62
C LEU A 139 10.61 -5.50 -9.27
N GLN A 140 11.58 -6.42 -9.33
CA GLN A 140 12.86 -6.19 -9.98
C GLN A 140 12.71 -6.13 -11.51
N ALA A 141 12.02 -7.09 -12.12
CA ALA A 141 11.82 -7.16 -13.56
C ALA A 141 11.04 -5.96 -14.11
N GLN A 142 10.03 -5.49 -13.36
CA GLN A 142 9.20 -4.34 -13.73
C GLN A 142 9.85 -2.98 -13.45
N THR A 143 11.05 -2.95 -12.89
CA THR A 143 11.80 -1.73 -12.60
C THR A 143 10.95 -0.69 -11.84
N VAL A 144 10.28 -1.13 -10.78
CA VAL A 144 9.43 -0.25 -9.96
C VAL A 144 10.30 0.77 -9.23
N SER A 145 10.31 2.01 -9.72
CA SER A 145 11.18 3.09 -9.21
C SER A 145 10.45 4.05 -8.28
N GLY A 146 9.18 4.29 -8.53
CA GLY A 146 8.34 5.26 -7.82
C GLY A 146 7.75 4.79 -6.50
N PRO A 147 6.94 5.66 -5.88
CA PRO A 147 6.11 5.27 -4.74
C PRO A 147 5.16 4.15 -5.15
N ALA A 148 5.19 3.04 -4.43
CA ALA A 148 4.35 1.89 -4.73
C ALA A 148 3.74 1.32 -3.46
N LEU A 149 2.50 0.86 -3.58
CA LEU A 149 1.79 0.12 -2.55
C LEU A 149 1.62 -1.32 -3.00
N THR A 150 1.87 -2.27 -2.10
CA THR A 150 1.65 -3.70 -2.34
C THR A 150 0.38 -4.14 -1.63
N LEU A 151 -0.57 -4.67 -2.40
CA LEU A 151 -1.83 -5.23 -1.91
C LEU A 151 -1.71 -6.76 -1.88
N PHE A 152 -1.50 -7.33 -0.70
CA PHE A 152 -1.41 -8.76 -0.48
C PHE A 152 -2.81 -9.36 -0.35
N GLY A 153 -3.07 -10.48 -1.03
CA GLY A 153 -4.34 -11.19 -1.04
C GLY A 153 -5.37 -10.64 -2.04
N LEU A 154 -5.00 -9.68 -2.89
CA LEU A 154 -5.89 -9.07 -3.88
C LEU A 154 -5.27 -9.13 -5.28
N ALA A 155 -6.09 -9.55 -6.26
CA ALA A 155 -5.81 -9.44 -7.68
C ALA A 155 -6.62 -8.29 -8.31
N ALA A 156 -6.06 -7.64 -9.32
CA ALA A 156 -6.79 -6.64 -10.08
C ALA A 156 -7.98 -7.28 -10.85
N ARG A 157 -9.05 -6.51 -11.01
CA ARG A 157 -10.15 -6.92 -11.88
C ARG A 157 -9.88 -6.47 -13.31
N LYS A 158 -10.11 -7.35 -14.29
CA LYS A 158 -9.90 -7.03 -15.71
C LYS A 158 -10.67 -5.79 -16.18
N ALA A 159 -11.89 -5.57 -15.65
CA ALA A 159 -12.69 -4.39 -15.98
C ALA A 159 -12.05 -3.07 -15.55
N ALA A 160 -11.33 -3.05 -14.42
CA ALA A 160 -10.61 -1.84 -13.98
C ALA A 160 -9.44 -1.52 -14.92
N LEU A 161 -8.70 -2.54 -15.36
CA LEU A 161 -7.62 -2.39 -16.33
C LEU A 161 -8.10 -1.91 -17.71
N GLN A 162 -9.31 -2.31 -18.14
CA GLN A 162 -9.90 -1.87 -19.40
C GLN A 162 -10.29 -0.39 -19.37
N ILE A 163 -10.85 0.11 -18.27
CA ILE A 163 -11.24 1.52 -18.13
C ILE A 163 -10.03 2.44 -18.25
N GLU A 164 -8.89 2.09 -17.67
CA GLU A 164 -7.66 2.88 -17.80
C GLU A 164 -7.17 2.97 -19.26
N ASN A 165 -7.17 1.86 -19.98
CA ASN A 165 -6.79 1.84 -21.39
C ASN A 165 -7.74 2.64 -22.29
N ASP A 166 -9.04 2.71 -21.94
CA ASP A 166 -10.03 3.50 -22.68
C ASP A 166 -9.91 5.00 -22.39
N HIS A 167 -9.53 5.38 -21.16
CA HIS A 167 -9.24 6.79 -20.83
C HIS A 167 -8.00 7.32 -21.56
N GLU A 168 -6.94 6.53 -21.70
CA GLU A 168 -5.76 6.92 -22.50
C GLU A 168 -6.11 7.12 -23.99
N LYS A 169 -7.02 6.33 -24.54
CA LYS A 169 -7.46 6.46 -25.95
C LYS A 169 -8.35 7.68 -26.21
N VAL A 170 -9.09 8.14 -25.20
CA VAL A 170 -9.97 9.32 -25.32
C VAL A 170 -9.19 10.62 -25.12
N SER A 171 -8.01 10.56 -24.51
CA SER A 171 -7.14 11.71 -24.23
C SER A 171 -6.03 11.92 -25.28
N ALA A 172 -5.95 11.05 -26.28
CA ALA A 172 -5.03 11.12 -27.41
C ALA A 172 -5.77 11.55 -28.68
#